data_41322361a9e5cb45a4d8f6066a175a02
#
_entry.id   41322361a9e5cb45a4d8f6066a175a02
#
_cell.length_a   1.000
_cell.length_b   1.000
_cell.length_c   1.000
_cell.angle_alpha   90.00
_cell.angle_beta   90.00
_cell.angle_gamma   90.00
#
_symmetry.space_group_name_H-M   'P 1'
#
loop_
_entity.id
_entity.type
_entity.pdbx_description
1 polymer ?
#
loop_
_entity_poly.entity_id
_entity_poly.type
_entity_poly.pdbx_seq_one_letter_code
_entity_poly.pdbx_strand_id
1 'polypeptide(L)'
;MKLTKLTALLCATVAMPAMATELEVTHWWTSGGEAAAVAELAKAFDASGDKWVDGAIAGGGGTARPIMISRITGGDPMGATQFNHGQQALELVEAGLMLDLTDVAEANHWKDVVYPPSLLDACTVDGKIYCAPVNIHSPEWLWLNNKVYEDLGLPVPTNWNEFVATAPQVEAAGKIPLALGNQPWQSNLAFGAMQIAVAGLDAWKAVNIDKNMDVAAGPEYAKVFQAAADARKLAAKSTVQDWNQATNLVITGEAAGQIMGDWAQGEFQVAGKVAGKDYTCLPGLGLNEYISTGGDAFYFPKLDDPDKEAAQKRLAALLVSPEVQVAFNLKKGSLPIRGDVDLSAANDCMKKGLKILAGGNIVPSGDMNWNPDVQKQAEDLMVEFWKSDMPADEAQAKWVEILKSGL
;
A
#
# COMPACT_ATOMS: atom_id res chain seq x y z
N MET A 1 -37.83 -75.91 -7.30
CA MET A 1 -36.83 -74.90 -7.53
C MET A 1 -37.51 -73.55 -7.51
N LYS A 2 -37.36 -72.76 -6.44
CA LYS A 2 -37.88 -71.37 -6.34
C LYS A 2 -36.73 -70.42 -6.61
N LEU A 3 -36.82 -69.68 -7.72
CA LEU A 3 -35.85 -68.56 -8.00
C LEU A 3 -36.26 -67.35 -7.18
N THR A 4 -35.39 -66.94 -6.25
CA THR A 4 -35.50 -65.68 -5.52
C THR A 4 -34.90 -64.61 -6.37
N LYS A 5 -35.67 -63.61 -6.83
CA LYS A 5 -35.21 -62.44 -7.52
C LYS A 5 -34.65 -61.45 -6.49
N LEU A 6 -33.36 -61.20 -6.54
CA LEU A 6 -32.69 -60.17 -5.75
C LEU A 6 -32.85 -58.84 -6.49
N THR A 7 -33.64 -57.91 -5.97
CA THR A 7 -33.82 -56.57 -6.51
C THR A 7 -32.72 -55.68 -5.88
N ALA A 8 -31.71 -55.32 -6.66
CA ALA A 8 -30.70 -54.33 -6.23
C ALA A 8 -31.30 -52.92 -6.31
N LEU A 9 -31.46 -52.30 -5.15
CA LEU A 9 -31.87 -50.90 -5.03
C LEU A 9 -30.65 -50.01 -5.29
N LEU A 10 -30.58 -49.37 -6.47
CA LEU A 10 -29.55 -48.36 -6.79
C LEU A 10 -29.94 -47.06 -6.05
N CYS A 11 -29.28 -46.75 -4.95
CA CYS A 11 -29.34 -45.42 -4.35
C CYS A 11 -28.55 -44.45 -5.25
N ALA A 12 -29.24 -43.72 -6.11
CA ALA A 12 -28.65 -42.57 -6.81
C ALA A 12 -28.51 -41.45 -5.77
N THR A 13 -27.29 -41.23 -5.30
CA THR A 13 -26.94 -40.00 -4.57
C THR A 13 -27.02 -38.82 -5.54
N VAL A 14 -28.10 -38.05 -5.45
CA VAL A 14 -28.20 -36.75 -6.11
C VAL A 14 -27.21 -35.84 -5.38
N ALA A 15 -26.05 -35.60 -5.99
CA ALA A 15 -25.15 -34.52 -5.57
C ALA A 15 -25.93 -33.22 -5.81
N MET A 16 -26.42 -32.59 -4.74
CA MET A 16 -26.89 -31.22 -4.81
C MET A 16 -25.69 -30.37 -5.26
N PRO A 17 -25.85 -29.50 -6.27
CA PRO A 17 -24.80 -28.54 -6.57
C PRO A 17 -24.55 -27.72 -5.29
N ALA A 18 -23.32 -27.71 -4.80
CA ALA A 18 -22.92 -26.80 -3.72
C ALA A 18 -23.21 -25.39 -4.22
N MET A 19 -24.11 -24.67 -3.56
CA MET A 19 -24.33 -23.25 -3.87
C MET A 19 -23.06 -22.50 -3.52
N ALA A 20 -22.63 -21.59 -4.43
CA ALA A 20 -21.50 -20.71 -4.18
C ALA A 20 -21.74 -19.90 -2.90
N THR A 21 -20.77 -19.87 -2.00
CA THR A 21 -20.87 -19.07 -0.78
C THR A 21 -20.52 -17.61 -1.11
N GLU A 22 -21.46 -16.71 -0.87
CA GLU A 22 -21.25 -15.27 -1.03
C GLU A 22 -20.44 -14.72 0.14
N LEU A 23 -19.37 -13.99 -0.16
CA LEU A 23 -18.51 -13.34 0.82
C LEU A 23 -18.35 -11.87 0.50
N GLU A 24 -18.87 -10.98 1.36
CA GLU A 24 -18.66 -9.55 1.24
C GLU A 24 -17.20 -9.24 1.57
N VAL A 25 -16.53 -8.52 0.68
CA VAL A 25 -15.13 -8.11 0.85
C VAL A 25 -15.04 -6.59 0.80
N THR A 26 -14.74 -5.97 1.94
CA THR A 26 -14.62 -4.51 2.03
C THR A 26 -13.18 -4.06 1.80
N HIS A 27 -13.04 -3.01 1.02
CA HIS A 27 -11.75 -2.40 0.69
C HIS A 27 -11.94 -0.93 0.28
N TRP A 28 -10.83 -0.17 0.17
CA TRP A 28 -10.84 1.22 -0.29
C TRP A 28 -10.23 1.42 -1.69
N TRP A 29 -10.01 0.36 -2.44
CA TRP A 29 -9.44 0.40 -3.79
C TRP A 29 -10.50 0.79 -4.81
N THR A 30 -10.66 2.09 -5.04
CA THR A 30 -11.73 2.65 -5.89
C THR A 30 -11.22 3.47 -7.07
N SER A 31 -9.92 3.73 -7.18
CA SER A 31 -9.32 4.36 -8.35
C SER A 31 -9.30 3.42 -9.57
N GLY A 32 -9.03 3.93 -10.76
CA GLY A 32 -9.03 3.12 -11.98
C GLY A 32 -8.05 1.94 -11.94
N GLY A 33 -6.81 2.20 -11.52
CA GLY A 33 -5.78 1.17 -11.38
C GLY A 33 -6.08 0.18 -10.25
N GLU A 34 -6.57 0.67 -9.12
CA GLU A 34 -6.95 -0.17 -7.99
C GLU A 34 -8.15 -1.07 -8.29
N ALA A 35 -9.20 -0.53 -8.93
CA ALA A 35 -10.36 -1.30 -9.33
C ALA A 35 -9.99 -2.41 -10.34
N ALA A 36 -9.05 -2.14 -11.25
CA ALA A 36 -8.55 -3.16 -12.17
C ALA A 36 -7.77 -4.27 -11.43
N ALA A 37 -7.07 -3.93 -10.35
CA ALA A 37 -6.34 -4.90 -9.55
C ALA A 37 -7.29 -5.78 -8.71
N VAL A 38 -8.25 -5.18 -8.00
CA VAL A 38 -9.19 -5.93 -7.17
C VAL A 38 -10.08 -6.85 -8.00
N ALA A 39 -10.38 -6.47 -9.25
CA ALA A 39 -11.11 -7.33 -10.18
C ALA A 39 -10.40 -8.68 -10.44
N GLU A 40 -9.06 -8.74 -10.38
CA GLU A 40 -8.33 -10.01 -10.50
C GLU A 40 -8.53 -10.90 -9.25
N LEU A 41 -8.63 -10.30 -8.05
CA LEU A 41 -8.95 -11.04 -6.82
C LEU A 41 -10.37 -11.61 -6.88
N ALA A 42 -11.34 -10.77 -7.23
CA ALA A 42 -12.75 -11.18 -7.37
C ALA A 42 -12.91 -12.30 -8.42
N LYS A 43 -12.28 -12.16 -9.58
CA LYS A 43 -12.28 -13.16 -10.64
C LYS A 43 -11.70 -14.50 -10.17
N ALA A 44 -10.59 -14.47 -9.45
CA ALA A 44 -9.96 -15.68 -8.94
C ALA A 44 -10.84 -16.37 -7.88
N PHE A 45 -11.45 -15.60 -6.99
CA PHE A 45 -12.36 -16.14 -5.96
C PHE A 45 -13.63 -16.71 -6.56
N ASP A 46 -14.26 -16.01 -7.53
CA ASP A 46 -15.44 -16.52 -8.26
C ASP A 46 -15.09 -17.83 -9.03
N ALA A 47 -13.89 -17.92 -9.59
CA ALA A 47 -13.42 -19.12 -10.28
C ALA A 47 -13.16 -20.31 -9.33
N SER A 48 -12.95 -20.07 -8.04
CA SER A 48 -12.79 -21.13 -7.03
C SER A 48 -14.09 -21.79 -6.60
N GLY A 49 -15.24 -21.27 -7.03
CA GLY A 49 -16.57 -21.79 -6.75
C GLY A 49 -17.33 -21.04 -5.67
N ASP A 50 -16.75 -20.02 -5.07
CA ASP A 50 -17.41 -19.07 -4.18
C ASP A 50 -17.82 -17.80 -4.94
N LYS A 51 -18.35 -16.78 -4.26
CA LYS A 51 -18.81 -15.55 -4.89
C LYS A 51 -18.27 -14.31 -4.15
N TRP A 52 -17.53 -13.48 -4.84
CA TRP A 52 -17.11 -12.16 -4.35
C TRP A 52 -18.28 -11.17 -4.38
N VAL A 53 -18.60 -10.58 -3.25
CA VAL A 53 -19.52 -9.46 -3.14
C VAL A 53 -18.69 -8.21 -2.83
N ASP A 54 -18.63 -7.30 -3.78
CA ASP A 54 -17.78 -6.12 -3.68
C ASP A 54 -18.31 -5.12 -2.66
N GLY A 55 -17.49 -4.79 -1.66
CA GLY A 55 -17.77 -3.87 -0.57
C GLY A 55 -16.88 -2.63 -0.61
N ALA A 56 -16.59 -2.08 -1.81
CA ALA A 56 -15.73 -0.91 -1.98
C ALA A 56 -16.24 0.33 -1.24
N ILE A 57 -15.35 0.99 -0.47
CA ILE A 57 -15.65 2.22 0.28
C ILE A 57 -14.70 3.32 -0.23
N ALA A 58 -15.26 4.32 -0.89
CA ALA A 58 -14.50 5.44 -1.44
C ALA A 58 -13.93 6.37 -0.34
N GLY A 59 -12.86 7.09 -0.66
CA GLY A 59 -12.23 8.07 0.22
C GLY A 59 -10.94 7.58 0.88
N GLY A 60 -10.43 6.41 0.45
CA GLY A 60 -9.19 5.83 0.95
C GLY A 60 -9.30 5.25 2.36
N GLY A 61 -8.19 4.72 2.87
CA GLY A 61 -8.15 4.04 4.17
C GLY A 61 -8.57 4.92 5.36
N GLY A 62 -8.32 6.24 5.30
CA GLY A 62 -8.76 7.17 6.35
C GLY A 62 -10.28 7.24 6.53
N THR A 63 -11.03 7.06 5.46
CA THR A 63 -12.51 7.01 5.48
C THR A 63 -13.02 5.60 5.72
N ALA A 64 -12.44 4.61 5.04
CA ALA A 64 -12.95 3.25 5.04
C ALA A 64 -12.72 2.52 6.38
N ARG A 65 -11.53 2.62 6.97
CA ARG A 65 -11.18 1.92 8.22
C ARG A 65 -12.15 2.17 9.38
N PRO A 66 -12.50 3.41 9.73
CA PRO A 66 -13.48 3.65 10.80
C PRO A 66 -14.84 3.00 10.54
N ILE A 67 -15.29 2.94 9.29
CA ILE A 67 -16.54 2.29 8.88
C ILE A 67 -16.41 0.77 9.07
N MET A 68 -15.31 0.17 8.60
CA MET A 68 -15.05 -1.27 8.74
C MET A 68 -14.97 -1.68 10.22
N ILE A 69 -14.21 -0.93 11.02
CA ILE A 69 -14.08 -1.16 12.47
C ILE A 69 -15.44 -1.05 13.17
N SER A 70 -16.22 -0.02 12.85
CA SER A 70 -17.55 0.20 13.42
C SER A 70 -18.52 -0.95 13.09
N ARG A 71 -18.51 -1.47 11.87
CA ARG A 71 -19.32 -2.64 11.48
C ARG A 71 -18.93 -3.88 12.27
N ILE A 72 -17.63 -4.17 12.36
CA ILE A 72 -17.11 -5.35 13.07
C ILE A 72 -17.47 -5.28 14.56
N THR A 73 -17.22 -4.17 15.22
CA THR A 73 -17.51 -3.98 16.64
C THR A 73 -19.01 -3.88 16.95
N GLY A 74 -19.80 -3.40 15.97
CA GLY A 74 -21.25 -3.28 16.04
C GLY A 74 -22.01 -4.60 15.78
N GLY A 75 -21.32 -5.70 15.44
CA GLY A 75 -21.95 -7.00 15.21
C GLY A 75 -22.55 -7.19 13.80
N ASP A 76 -22.12 -6.38 12.82
CA ASP A 76 -22.43 -6.51 11.39
C ASP A 76 -21.13 -6.70 10.58
N PRO A 77 -20.34 -7.74 10.85
CA PRO A 77 -19.07 -7.95 10.18
C PRO A 77 -19.24 -8.39 8.73
N MET A 78 -18.31 -7.93 7.88
CA MET A 78 -18.14 -8.42 6.52
C MET A 78 -17.38 -9.76 6.51
N GLY A 79 -17.34 -10.42 5.35
CA GLY A 79 -16.60 -11.67 5.17
C GLY A 79 -15.08 -11.48 5.19
N ALA A 80 -14.59 -10.42 4.56
CA ALA A 80 -13.19 -10.04 4.61
C ALA A 80 -13.06 -8.52 4.55
N THR A 81 -11.98 -7.98 5.10
CA THR A 81 -11.74 -6.53 5.11
C THR A 81 -10.27 -6.21 4.88
N GLN A 82 -10.02 -5.20 4.05
CA GLN A 82 -8.69 -4.67 3.85
C GLN A 82 -8.26 -3.82 5.05
N PHE A 83 -7.02 -4.05 5.52
CA PHE A 83 -6.22 -3.13 6.32
C PHE A 83 -4.78 -3.17 5.81
N ASN A 84 -3.94 -2.26 6.25
CA ASN A 84 -2.50 -2.50 6.17
C ASN A 84 -2.14 -3.49 7.28
N HIS A 85 -1.21 -4.40 7.00
CA HIS A 85 -0.75 -5.33 8.03
C HIS A 85 -0.05 -4.59 9.20
N GLY A 86 -0.06 -5.18 10.39
CA GLY A 86 0.49 -4.60 11.62
C GLY A 86 -0.56 -3.98 12.52
N GLN A 87 -0.34 -2.74 12.98
CA GLN A 87 -1.10 -2.13 14.08
C GLN A 87 -2.57 -1.82 13.77
N GLN A 88 -2.95 -1.69 12.50
CA GLN A 88 -4.29 -1.18 12.13
C GLN A 88 -5.45 -2.08 12.56
N ALA A 89 -5.24 -3.38 12.70
CA ALA A 89 -6.25 -4.33 13.13
C ALA A 89 -5.98 -4.93 14.52
N LEU A 90 -4.92 -4.49 15.22
CA LEU A 90 -4.47 -5.09 16.47
C LEU A 90 -5.58 -5.12 17.53
N GLU A 91 -6.27 -4.02 17.76
CA GLU A 91 -7.37 -3.94 18.73
C GLU A 91 -8.50 -4.93 18.44
N LEU A 92 -8.81 -5.15 17.15
CA LEU A 92 -9.82 -6.13 16.74
C LEU A 92 -9.36 -7.58 16.97
N VAL A 93 -8.06 -7.83 16.78
CA VAL A 93 -7.45 -9.13 17.08
C VAL A 93 -7.46 -9.40 18.59
N GLU A 94 -7.01 -8.43 19.40
CA GLU A 94 -7.00 -8.54 20.86
C GLU A 94 -8.40 -8.67 21.46
N ALA A 95 -9.40 -8.02 20.85
CA ALA A 95 -10.81 -8.19 21.19
C ALA A 95 -11.38 -9.57 20.81
N GLY A 96 -10.58 -10.41 20.11
CA GLY A 96 -11.00 -11.75 19.68
C GLY A 96 -12.01 -11.76 18.54
N LEU A 97 -12.14 -10.67 17.77
CA LEU A 97 -13.11 -10.51 16.69
C LEU A 97 -12.61 -11.02 15.33
N MET A 98 -11.32 -11.34 15.21
CA MET A 98 -10.71 -11.81 13.98
C MET A 98 -10.47 -13.31 13.96
N LEU A 99 -10.62 -13.91 12.78
CA LEU A 99 -10.38 -15.33 12.51
C LEU A 99 -8.89 -15.63 12.56
N ASP A 100 -8.51 -16.69 13.26
CA ASP A 100 -7.16 -17.26 13.26
C ASP A 100 -6.93 -18.03 11.96
N LEU A 101 -5.91 -17.64 11.20
CA LEU A 101 -5.55 -18.24 9.92
C LEU A 101 -4.33 -19.15 10.01
N THR A 102 -3.87 -19.49 11.22
CA THR A 102 -2.63 -20.27 11.41
C THR A 102 -2.68 -21.59 10.68
N ASP A 103 -3.81 -22.29 10.72
CA ASP A 103 -4.04 -23.56 10.00
C ASP A 103 -3.94 -23.39 8.47
N VAL A 104 -4.47 -22.28 7.93
CA VAL A 104 -4.37 -21.94 6.49
C VAL A 104 -2.91 -21.65 6.12
N ALA A 105 -2.23 -20.85 6.95
CA ALA A 105 -0.84 -20.47 6.71
C ALA A 105 0.11 -21.67 6.75
N GLU A 106 -0.10 -22.61 7.69
CA GLU A 106 0.68 -23.85 7.78
C GLU A 106 0.41 -24.76 6.59
N ALA A 107 -0.86 -24.98 6.23
CA ALA A 107 -1.23 -25.84 5.10
C ALA A 107 -0.69 -25.30 3.74
N ASN A 108 -0.52 -24.00 3.60
CA ASN A 108 -0.04 -23.34 2.38
C ASN A 108 1.41 -22.87 2.49
N HIS A 109 2.17 -23.31 3.51
CA HIS A 109 3.59 -23.02 3.69
C HIS A 109 3.96 -21.54 3.64
N TRP A 110 3.12 -20.65 4.21
CA TRP A 110 3.34 -19.20 4.11
C TRP A 110 4.69 -18.76 4.67
N LYS A 111 5.23 -19.42 5.69
CA LYS A 111 6.57 -19.14 6.25
C LYS A 111 7.70 -19.36 5.26
N ASP A 112 7.50 -20.23 4.27
CA ASP A 112 8.52 -20.56 3.28
C ASP A 112 8.43 -19.69 2.03
N VAL A 113 7.25 -19.12 1.74
CA VAL A 113 6.95 -18.42 0.49
C VAL A 113 6.79 -16.91 0.63
N VAL A 114 6.38 -16.41 1.82
CA VAL A 114 6.22 -14.97 2.05
C VAL A 114 7.59 -14.31 2.28
N TYR A 115 7.88 -13.30 1.49
CA TYR A 115 9.12 -12.55 1.56
C TYR A 115 8.88 -11.03 1.40
N PRO A 116 9.52 -10.20 2.23
CA PRO A 116 10.34 -10.57 3.38
C PRO A 116 9.50 -11.14 4.54
N PRO A 117 10.13 -11.93 5.46
CA PRO A 117 9.41 -12.55 6.58
C PRO A 117 8.65 -11.55 7.46
N SER A 118 9.13 -10.32 7.56
CA SER A 118 8.48 -9.23 8.33
C SER A 118 7.03 -8.96 7.92
N LEU A 119 6.62 -9.31 6.70
CA LEU A 119 5.22 -9.21 6.27
C LEU A 119 4.32 -10.19 7.03
N LEU A 120 4.80 -11.40 7.24
CA LEU A 120 4.08 -12.41 8.01
C LEU A 120 4.17 -12.14 9.51
N ASP A 121 5.31 -11.62 9.97
CA ASP A 121 5.46 -11.18 11.37
C ASP A 121 4.44 -10.09 11.71
N ALA A 122 4.21 -9.14 10.79
CA ALA A 122 3.21 -8.09 10.95
C ALA A 122 1.75 -8.61 10.97
N CYS A 123 1.50 -9.81 10.44
CA CYS A 123 0.21 -10.51 10.54
C CYS A 123 0.09 -11.38 11.79
N THR A 124 1.16 -11.48 12.61
CA THR A 124 1.25 -12.44 13.72
C THR A 124 1.08 -11.74 15.07
N VAL A 125 0.12 -12.20 15.86
CA VAL A 125 -0.13 -11.74 17.24
C VAL A 125 -0.15 -12.98 18.15
N ASP A 126 0.65 -12.98 19.21
CA ASP A 126 0.77 -14.10 20.16
C ASP A 126 1.03 -15.47 19.48
N GLY A 127 1.83 -15.46 18.41
CA GLY A 127 2.21 -16.66 17.66
C GLY A 127 1.14 -17.18 16.69
N LYS A 128 0.03 -16.47 16.52
CA LYS A 128 -1.07 -16.79 15.61
C LYS A 128 -1.14 -15.80 14.47
N ILE A 129 -1.53 -16.27 13.30
CA ILE A 129 -1.62 -15.47 12.08
C ILE A 129 -3.06 -15.02 11.86
N TYR A 130 -3.28 -13.70 11.71
CA TYR A 130 -4.61 -13.09 11.59
C TYR A 130 -4.86 -12.37 10.27
N CYS A 131 -3.86 -12.27 9.40
CA CYS A 131 -4.07 -11.67 8.08
C CYS A 131 -3.37 -12.43 6.95
N ALA A 132 -3.90 -12.26 5.75
CA ALA A 132 -3.28 -12.68 4.51
C ALA A 132 -2.66 -11.44 3.83
N PRO A 133 -1.33 -11.27 3.81
CA PRO A 133 -0.71 -10.17 3.09
C PRO A 133 -0.90 -10.35 1.59
N VAL A 134 -1.11 -9.27 0.84
CA VAL A 134 -1.38 -9.35 -0.61
C VAL A 134 -0.36 -8.63 -1.48
N ASN A 135 0.37 -7.67 -0.92
CA ASN A 135 1.42 -6.96 -1.63
C ASN A 135 2.46 -6.37 -0.69
N ILE A 136 3.56 -5.91 -1.29
CA ILE A 136 4.43 -4.89 -0.73
C ILE A 136 4.12 -3.63 -1.52
N HIS A 137 3.60 -2.58 -0.88
CA HIS A 137 3.49 -1.27 -1.50
C HIS A 137 4.43 -0.29 -0.82
N SER A 138 5.22 0.36 -1.64
CA SER A 138 6.27 1.27 -1.20
C SER A 138 5.90 2.72 -1.55
N PRO A 139 5.90 3.64 -0.55
CA PRO A 139 5.40 5.01 -0.74
C PRO A 139 6.39 5.97 -1.39
N GLU A 140 7.65 5.59 -1.53
CA GLU A 140 8.81 6.47 -1.72
C GLU A 140 9.20 6.73 -3.17
N TRP A 141 8.23 6.91 -4.08
CA TRP A 141 8.55 7.12 -5.50
C TRP A 141 8.30 8.57 -5.93
N LEU A 142 9.17 9.08 -6.80
CA LEU A 142 8.93 10.28 -7.59
C LEU A 142 8.57 9.87 -9.02
N TRP A 143 7.35 10.21 -9.43
CA TRP A 143 6.79 9.95 -10.75
C TRP A 143 6.89 11.20 -11.60
N LEU A 144 7.43 11.11 -12.82
CA LEU A 144 7.68 12.23 -13.71
C LEU A 144 7.03 12.01 -15.07
N ASN A 145 6.42 13.03 -15.64
CA ASN A 145 5.93 13.00 -17.02
C ASN A 145 7.05 13.38 -17.97
N ASN A 146 7.54 12.43 -18.78
CA ASN A 146 8.67 12.66 -19.68
C ASN A 146 8.38 13.72 -20.74
N LYS A 147 7.15 13.76 -21.24
CA LYS A 147 6.75 14.72 -22.28
C LYS A 147 6.76 16.17 -21.78
N VAL A 148 6.48 16.43 -20.53
CA VAL A 148 6.58 17.78 -19.96
C VAL A 148 8.00 18.31 -20.09
N TYR A 149 9.00 17.52 -19.78
CA TYR A 149 10.41 17.90 -19.90
C TYR A 149 10.84 18.00 -21.36
N GLU A 150 10.43 17.07 -22.22
CA GLU A 150 10.69 17.13 -23.65
C GLU A 150 10.16 18.42 -24.29
N ASP A 151 8.90 18.76 -23.99
CA ASP A 151 8.24 19.95 -24.53
C ASP A 151 8.92 21.27 -24.09
N LEU A 152 9.56 21.25 -22.92
CA LEU A 152 10.33 22.38 -22.38
C LEU A 152 11.81 22.38 -22.81
N GLY A 153 12.26 21.37 -23.55
CA GLY A 153 13.65 21.20 -23.92
C GLY A 153 14.58 20.95 -22.72
N LEU A 154 14.04 20.36 -21.66
CA LEU A 154 14.77 20.05 -20.44
C LEU A 154 15.08 18.54 -20.36
N PRO A 155 16.20 18.14 -19.75
CA PRO A 155 16.41 16.74 -19.43
C PRO A 155 15.38 16.29 -18.37
N VAL A 156 14.92 15.05 -18.48
CA VAL A 156 14.10 14.43 -17.42
C VAL A 156 14.96 14.28 -16.18
N PRO A 157 14.53 14.81 -15.00
CA PRO A 157 15.29 14.67 -13.77
C PRO A 157 15.54 13.21 -13.38
N THR A 158 16.71 12.95 -12.82
CA THR A 158 17.10 11.63 -12.32
C THR A 158 17.03 11.51 -10.79
N ASN A 159 16.82 12.64 -10.12
CA ASN A 159 16.69 12.72 -8.66
C ASN A 159 15.92 13.97 -8.22
N TRP A 160 15.59 14.02 -6.93
CA TRP A 160 14.86 15.12 -6.31
C TRP A 160 15.52 16.49 -6.52
N ASN A 161 16.85 16.58 -6.40
CA ASN A 161 17.55 17.87 -6.53
C ASN A 161 17.44 18.43 -7.95
N GLU A 162 17.58 17.59 -8.95
CA GLU A 162 17.37 17.97 -10.36
C GLU A 162 15.91 18.34 -10.62
N PHE A 163 14.96 17.60 -10.03
CA PHE A 163 13.53 17.91 -10.12
C PHE A 163 13.24 19.32 -9.59
N VAL A 164 13.71 19.66 -8.39
CA VAL A 164 13.56 21.00 -7.81
C VAL A 164 14.22 22.06 -8.68
N ALA A 165 15.39 21.79 -9.26
CA ALA A 165 16.11 22.73 -10.12
C ALA A 165 15.36 23.06 -11.42
N THR A 166 14.51 22.14 -11.93
CA THR A 166 13.70 22.37 -13.14
C THR A 166 12.37 23.09 -12.86
N ALA A 167 11.96 23.18 -11.61
CA ALA A 167 10.64 23.71 -11.23
C ALA A 167 10.35 25.14 -11.73
N PRO A 168 11.30 26.09 -11.73
CA PRO A 168 11.04 27.44 -12.25
C PRO A 168 10.63 27.45 -13.73
N GLN A 169 11.25 26.58 -14.55
CA GLN A 169 10.92 26.45 -15.97
C GLN A 169 9.56 25.82 -16.19
N VAL A 170 9.20 24.81 -15.35
CA VAL A 170 7.88 24.18 -15.36
C VAL A 170 6.80 25.20 -14.99
N GLU A 171 7.02 26.01 -13.95
CA GLU A 171 6.09 27.07 -13.53
C GLU A 171 5.93 28.16 -14.58
N ALA A 172 7.03 28.58 -15.22
CA ALA A 172 7.01 29.57 -16.30
C ALA A 172 6.19 29.09 -17.51
N ALA A 173 6.12 27.78 -17.73
CA ALA A 173 5.27 27.18 -18.76
C ALA A 173 3.80 27.02 -18.32
N GLY A 174 3.42 27.52 -17.14
CA GLY A 174 2.06 27.45 -16.62
C GLY A 174 1.67 26.08 -16.07
N LYS A 175 2.62 25.18 -15.82
CA LYS A 175 2.40 23.85 -15.29
C LYS A 175 2.67 23.79 -13.79
N ILE A 176 2.13 22.77 -13.14
CA ILE A 176 2.36 22.48 -11.72
C ILE A 176 3.66 21.67 -11.60
N PRO A 177 4.68 22.13 -10.87
CA PRO A 177 5.88 21.31 -10.69
C PRO A 177 5.61 20.00 -10.00
N LEU A 178 4.95 20.02 -8.82
CA LEU A 178 4.63 18.86 -8.02
C LEU A 178 3.12 18.76 -7.80
N ALA A 179 2.49 17.69 -8.28
CA ALA A 179 1.13 17.35 -7.92
C ALA A 179 1.12 16.60 -6.58
N LEU A 180 0.24 17.03 -5.67
CA LEU A 180 -0.02 16.37 -4.40
C LEU A 180 -1.49 16.57 -4.04
N GLY A 181 -2.18 15.54 -3.56
CA GLY A 181 -3.55 15.68 -3.08
C GLY A 181 -3.59 16.20 -1.63
N ASN A 182 -4.73 16.74 -1.25
CA ASN A 182 -4.91 17.44 0.04
C ASN A 182 -5.35 16.54 1.20
N GLN A 183 -5.45 15.21 1.01
CA GLN A 183 -5.71 14.28 2.11
C GLN A 183 -4.51 14.24 3.07
N PRO A 184 -4.74 14.19 4.39
CA PRO A 184 -3.68 14.28 5.42
C PRO A 184 -2.52 13.30 5.21
N TRP A 185 -2.81 12.07 4.85
CA TRP A 185 -1.81 11.03 4.66
C TRP A 185 -0.82 11.31 3.52
N GLN A 186 -1.19 12.12 2.52
CA GLN A 186 -0.32 12.38 1.36
C GLN A 186 0.86 13.29 1.72
N SER A 187 0.65 14.30 2.55
CA SER A 187 1.75 15.13 3.06
C SER A 187 2.69 14.34 3.97
N ASN A 188 2.13 13.47 4.81
CA ASN A 188 2.91 12.57 5.65
C ASN A 188 3.71 11.56 4.84
N LEU A 189 3.12 10.99 3.77
CA LEU A 189 3.81 10.10 2.84
C LEU A 189 4.99 10.82 2.16
N ALA A 190 4.79 12.03 1.64
CA ALA A 190 5.85 12.80 1.00
C ALA A 190 6.99 13.11 1.98
N PHE A 191 6.68 13.48 3.23
CA PHE A 191 7.67 13.68 4.27
C PHE A 191 8.41 12.38 4.61
N GLY A 192 7.70 11.27 4.75
CA GLY A 192 8.28 9.94 4.99
C GLY A 192 9.28 9.53 3.91
N ALA A 193 8.93 9.72 2.65
CA ALA A 193 9.83 9.48 1.52
C ALA A 193 11.11 10.32 1.59
N MET A 194 10.99 11.60 1.99
CA MET A 194 12.12 12.52 2.11
C MET A 194 13.06 12.16 3.27
N GLN A 195 12.56 11.55 4.34
CA GLN A 195 13.42 11.18 5.48
C GLN A 195 14.59 10.29 5.03
N ILE A 196 14.33 9.22 4.26
CA ILE A 196 15.42 8.37 3.77
C ILE A 196 16.09 8.97 2.54
N ALA A 197 15.32 9.52 1.60
CA ALA A 197 15.86 10.07 0.38
C ALA A 197 16.90 11.17 0.65
N VAL A 198 16.66 12.04 1.62
CA VAL A 198 17.51 13.22 1.92
C VAL A 198 18.48 12.97 3.05
N ALA A 199 18.04 12.41 4.19
CA ALA A 199 18.92 12.16 5.34
C ALA A 199 19.73 10.86 5.20
N GLY A 200 19.28 9.92 4.37
CA GLY A 200 19.89 8.62 4.22
C GLY A 200 19.35 7.57 5.20
N LEU A 201 19.58 6.31 4.85
CA LEU A 201 19.05 5.15 5.59
C LEU A 201 19.59 5.06 7.02
N ASP A 202 20.88 5.39 7.22
CA ASP A 202 21.49 5.30 8.55
C ASP A 202 20.90 6.34 9.52
N ALA A 203 20.70 7.60 9.06
CA ALA A 203 20.04 8.62 9.86
C ALA A 203 18.57 8.25 10.15
N TRP A 204 17.87 7.68 9.18
CA TRP A 204 16.52 7.20 9.36
C TRP A 204 16.44 6.09 10.42
N LYS A 205 17.34 5.10 10.35
CA LYS A 205 17.44 4.02 11.35
C LYS A 205 17.74 4.55 12.74
N ALA A 206 18.71 5.46 12.85
CA ALA A 206 19.07 6.08 14.12
C ALA A 206 17.85 6.73 14.81
N VAL A 207 17.00 7.43 14.04
CA VAL A 207 15.78 8.07 14.59
C VAL A 207 14.65 7.07 14.82
N ASN A 208 14.33 6.24 13.82
CA ASN A 208 13.09 5.45 13.86
C ASN A 208 13.26 4.09 14.54
N ILE A 209 14.45 3.53 14.57
CA ILE A 209 14.76 2.25 15.23
C ILE A 209 15.45 2.50 16.58
N ASP A 210 16.57 3.25 16.57
CA ASP A 210 17.41 3.45 17.76
C ASP A 210 16.89 4.58 18.66
N LYS A 211 15.85 5.32 18.22
CA LYS A 211 15.23 6.43 18.97
C LYS A 211 16.21 7.55 19.34
N ASN A 212 17.17 7.83 18.49
CA ASN A 212 18.19 8.85 18.73
C ASN A 212 17.67 10.25 18.37
N MET A 213 17.22 10.98 19.36
CA MET A 213 16.65 12.32 19.20
C MET A 213 17.68 13.40 18.86
N ASP A 214 18.97 13.19 19.14
CA ASP A 214 20.03 14.11 18.73
C ASP A 214 20.20 14.10 17.21
N VAL A 215 20.07 12.92 16.57
CA VAL A 215 20.05 12.81 15.11
C VAL A 215 18.79 13.45 14.54
N ALA A 216 17.61 13.24 15.16
CA ALA A 216 16.36 13.87 14.76
C ALA A 216 16.41 15.41 14.80
N ALA A 217 17.11 15.98 15.78
CA ALA A 217 17.36 17.41 15.92
C ALA A 217 18.56 17.91 15.08
N GLY A 218 19.30 17.00 14.45
CA GLY A 218 20.56 17.29 13.77
C GLY A 218 20.40 17.85 12.34
N PRO A 219 21.54 18.19 11.72
CA PRO A 219 21.57 18.86 10.41
C PRO A 219 21.03 17.99 9.26
N GLU A 220 21.08 16.66 9.37
CA GLU A 220 20.54 15.77 8.32
C GLU A 220 19.01 15.89 8.23
N TYR A 221 18.33 15.92 9.38
CA TYR A 221 16.88 16.13 9.40
C TYR A 221 16.50 17.60 9.14
N ALA A 222 17.36 18.57 9.42
CA ALA A 222 17.16 19.95 8.96
C ALA A 222 17.04 20.02 7.41
N LYS A 223 17.85 19.24 6.69
CA LYS A 223 17.75 19.11 5.22
C LYS A 223 16.43 18.46 4.79
N VAL A 224 15.93 17.45 5.53
CA VAL A 224 14.64 16.82 5.28
C VAL A 224 13.49 17.83 5.39
N PHE A 225 13.45 18.61 6.47
CA PHE A 225 12.44 19.65 6.65
C PHE A 225 12.54 20.77 5.62
N GLN A 226 13.75 21.12 5.18
CA GLN A 226 13.94 22.07 4.08
C GLN A 226 13.40 21.49 2.76
N ALA A 227 13.68 20.23 2.45
CA ALA A 227 13.13 19.56 1.26
C ALA A 227 11.61 19.49 1.29
N ALA A 228 11.02 19.25 2.47
CA ALA A 228 9.57 19.29 2.66
C ALA A 228 8.99 20.70 2.47
N ALA A 229 9.69 21.75 2.92
CA ALA A 229 9.31 23.14 2.67
C ALA A 229 9.36 23.50 1.17
N ASP A 230 10.35 22.98 0.45
CA ASP A 230 10.45 23.15 -0.99
C ASP A 230 9.32 22.41 -1.71
N ALA A 231 9.06 21.14 -1.34
CA ALA A 231 7.94 20.37 -1.88
C ALA A 231 6.59 21.08 -1.66
N ARG A 232 6.35 21.62 -0.48
CA ARG A 232 5.16 22.43 -0.17
C ARG A 232 4.99 23.60 -1.15
N LYS A 233 6.07 24.34 -1.44
CA LYS A 233 6.03 25.43 -2.42
C LYS A 233 5.73 24.94 -3.81
N LEU A 234 6.39 23.85 -4.25
CA LEU A 234 6.19 23.25 -5.56
C LEU A 234 4.78 22.71 -5.76
N ALA A 235 4.14 22.25 -4.69
CA ALA A 235 2.78 21.73 -4.69
C ALA A 235 1.69 22.80 -4.48
N ALA A 236 2.04 24.08 -4.26
CA ALA A 236 1.08 25.12 -3.87
C ALA A 236 -0.09 25.33 -4.86
N LYS A 237 0.10 24.96 -6.13
CA LYS A 237 -0.95 25.02 -7.16
C LYS A 237 -1.72 23.72 -7.36
N SER A 238 -1.37 22.67 -6.63
CA SER A 238 -2.09 21.39 -6.66
C SER A 238 -3.30 21.48 -5.73
N THR A 239 -4.49 21.59 -6.29
CA THR A 239 -5.74 21.83 -5.54
C THR A 239 -6.64 20.59 -5.48
N VAL A 240 -6.17 19.46 -5.99
CA VAL A 240 -6.91 18.20 -5.99
C VAL A 240 -6.95 17.57 -4.61
N GLN A 241 -8.01 16.78 -4.35
CA GLN A 241 -8.20 16.15 -3.05
C GLN A 241 -7.51 14.78 -2.99
N ASP A 242 -7.75 13.95 -4.00
CA ASP A 242 -7.34 12.55 -3.98
C ASP A 242 -6.00 12.35 -4.71
N TRP A 243 -5.27 11.35 -4.29
CA TRP A 243 -3.96 10.99 -4.83
C TRP A 243 -4.00 10.62 -6.32
N ASN A 244 -5.05 9.91 -6.75
CA ASN A 244 -5.22 9.52 -8.15
C ASN A 244 -5.59 10.70 -9.04
N GLN A 245 -6.25 11.72 -8.52
CA GLN A 245 -6.44 12.99 -9.22
C GLN A 245 -5.08 13.69 -9.43
N ALA A 246 -4.22 13.71 -8.41
CA ALA A 246 -2.86 14.24 -8.55
C ALA A 246 -2.04 13.42 -9.57
N THR A 247 -2.15 12.09 -9.56
CA THR A 247 -1.53 11.23 -10.58
C THR A 247 -2.05 11.57 -11.99
N ASN A 248 -3.35 11.84 -12.13
CA ASN A 248 -3.93 12.22 -13.42
C ASN A 248 -3.37 13.54 -13.95
N LEU A 249 -3.09 14.53 -13.10
CA LEU A 249 -2.42 15.77 -13.51
C LEU A 249 -1.03 15.48 -14.12
N VAL A 250 -0.30 14.49 -13.58
CA VAL A 250 0.98 14.05 -14.17
C VAL A 250 0.74 13.29 -15.47
N ILE A 251 -0.22 12.39 -15.53
CA ILE A 251 -0.57 11.61 -16.73
C ILE A 251 -0.93 12.52 -17.90
N THR A 252 -1.70 13.58 -17.66
CA THR A 252 -2.14 14.55 -18.69
C THR A 252 -1.10 15.61 -19.02
N GLY A 253 -0.04 15.73 -18.22
CA GLY A 253 1.02 16.72 -18.37
C GLY A 253 0.62 18.12 -17.89
N GLU A 254 -0.38 18.25 -17.05
CA GLU A 254 -0.70 19.46 -16.29
C GLU A 254 0.29 19.66 -15.15
N ALA A 255 0.81 18.56 -14.59
CA ALA A 255 1.89 18.55 -13.61
C ALA A 255 3.13 17.81 -14.15
N ALA A 256 4.31 18.22 -13.68
CA ALA A 256 5.58 17.60 -14.08
C ALA A 256 5.90 16.33 -13.30
N GLY A 257 5.52 16.27 -12.02
CA GLY A 257 5.77 15.10 -11.20
C GLY A 257 4.87 14.98 -9.97
N GLN A 258 4.98 13.84 -9.27
CA GLN A 258 4.26 13.53 -8.05
C GLN A 258 5.13 12.66 -7.14
N ILE A 259 5.13 12.92 -5.84
CA ILE A 259 5.59 11.95 -4.84
C ILE A 259 4.39 11.09 -4.45
N MET A 260 4.45 9.79 -4.76
CA MET A 260 3.37 8.85 -4.46
C MET A 260 3.92 7.43 -4.48
N GLY A 261 3.22 6.52 -3.83
CA GLY A 261 3.60 5.12 -3.81
C GLY A 261 3.50 4.43 -5.17
N ASP A 262 4.00 3.21 -5.19
CA ASP A 262 4.05 2.37 -6.38
C ASP A 262 2.67 2.10 -7.00
N TRP A 263 1.59 2.20 -6.22
CA TRP A 263 0.21 2.08 -6.71
C TRP A 263 -0.19 3.14 -7.76
N ALA A 264 0.54 4.28 -7.84
CA ALA A 264 0.34 5.25 -8.91
C ALA A 264 0.58 4.62 -10.30
N GLN A 265 1.44 3.61 -10.37
CA GLN A 265 1.73 2.89 -11.61
C GLN A 265 0.47 2.26 -12.23
N GLY A 266 -0.48 1.79 -11.44
CA GLY A 266 -1.76 1.27 -11.92
C GLY A 266 -2.55 2.31 -12.71
N GLU A 267 -2.55 3.58 -12.27
CA GLU A 267 -3.21 4.68 -12.99
C GLU A 267 -2.53 4.98 -14.34
N PHE A 268 -1.19 5.01 -14.37
CA PHE A 268 -0.45 5.15 -15.63
C PHE A 268 -0.76 4.01 -16.60
N GLN A 269 -0.86 2.79 -16.12
CA GLN A 269 -1.20 1.61 -16.92
C GLN A 269 -2.61 1.70 -17.52
N VAL A 270 -3.62 2.04 -16.72
CA VAL A 270 -5.01 2.19 -17.19
C VAL A 270 -5.12 3.32 -18.21
N ALA A 271 -4.31 4.37 -18.08
CA ALA A 271 -4.20 5.45 -19.06
C ALA A 271 -3.38 5.07 -20.31
N GLY A 272 -2.90 3.83 -20.43
CA GLY A 272 -2.11 3.35 -21.58
C GLY A 272 -0.70 3.93 -21.66
N LYS A 273 -0.15 4.43 -20.54
CA LYS A 273 1.20 4.98 -20.48
C LYS A 273 2.24 3.90 -20.25
N VAL A 274 3.40 4.07 -20.88
CA VAL A 274 4.51 3.11 -20.86
C VAL A 274 5.66 3.64 -20.02
N ALA A 275 6.07 2.87 -19.01
CA ALA A 275 7.20 3.17 -18.15
C ALA A 275 8.51 3.31 -18.97
N GLY A 276 9.32 4.28 -18.61
CA GLY A 276 10.57 4.59 -19.30
C GLY A 276 10.40 5.36 -20.63
N LYS A 277 9.19 5.37 -21.21
CA LYS A 277 8.86 6.13 -22.41
C LYS A 277 8.02 7.36 -22.09
N ASP A 278 6.83 7.16 -21.55
CA ASP A 278 5.88 8.24 -21.31
C ASP A 278 6.10 8.86 -19.91
N TYR A 279 6.59 8.08 -18.98
CA TYR A 279 6.88 8.51 -17.62
C TYR A 279 8.13 7.84 -17.04
N THR A 280 8.75 8.52 -16.09
CA THR A 280 9.90 8.04 -15.30
C THR A 280 9.50 7.84 -13.86
N CYS A 281 10.02 6.81 -13.23
CA CYS A 281 9.80 6.45 -11.84
C CYS A 281 11.15 6.38 -11.10
N LEU A 282 11.25 7.09 -9.99
CA LEU A 282 12.49 7.22 -9.21
C LEU A 282 12.23 6.75 -7.77
N PRO A 283 12.60 5.50 -7.43
CA PRO A 283 12.51 5.01 -6.04
C PRO A 283 13.46 5.81 -5.15
N GLY A 284 13.07 6.04 -3.89
CA GLY A 284 13.86 6.85 -2.97
C GLY A 284 14.15 8.26 -3.52
N LEU A 285 13.22 8.78 -4.32
CA LEU A 285 13.32 10.07 -5.03
C LEU A 285 14.61 10.19 -5.89
N GLY A 286 15.19 9.05 -6.31
CA GLY A 286 16.44 8.98 -7.07
C GLY A 286 17.70 9.38 -6.29
N LEU A 287 17.62 9.54 -4.98
CA LEU A 287 18.74 9.87 -4.10
C LEU A 287 19.24 8.65 -3.31
N ASN A 288 18.35 7.97 -2.61
CA ASN A 288 18.65 6.78 -1.85
C ASN A 288 17.57 5.72 -2.13
N GLU A 289 17.88 4.78 -3.03
CA GLU A 289 16.93 3.75 -3.43
C GLU A 289 16.71 2.72 -2.31
N TYR A 290 15.46 2.53 -1.91
CA TYR A 290 15.03 1.54 -0.92
C TYR A 290 13.59 1.12 -1.19
N ILE A 291 13.13 0.05 -0.53
CA ILE A 291 11.74 -0.36 -0.50
C ILE A 291 11.27 -0.40 0.95
N SER A 292 10.22 0.33 1.26
CA SER A 292 9.47 0.14 2.49
C SER A 292 8.61 -1.12 2.35
N THR A 293 8.66 -2.00 3.35
CA THR A 293 7.92 -3.27 3.36
C THR A 293 6.52 -3.13 3.98
N GLY A 294 5.90 -1.96 3.86
CA GLY A 294 4.48 -1.80 4.10
C GLY A 294 3.65 -2.59 3.09
N GLY A 295 2.36 -2.71 3.32
CA GLY A 295 1.50 -3.39 2.35
C GLY A 295 0.07 -3.55 2.84
N ASP A 296 -0.77 -3.95 1.89
CA ASP A 296 -2.14 -4.30 2.17
C ASP A 296 -2.24 -5.77 2.60
N ALA A 297 -3.19 -6.03 3.49
CA ALA A 297 -3.57 -7.37 3.89
C ALA A 297 -5.08 -7.48 4.03
N PHE A 298 -5.61 -8.68 3.89
CA PHE A 298 -6.98 -8.98 4.27
C PHE A 298 -7.03 -9.63 5.64
N TYR A 299 -7.89 -9.10 6.47
CA TYR A 299 -8.32 -9.64 7.75
C TYR A 299 -9.72 -10.22 7.60
N PHE A 300 -10.04 -11.21 8.40
CA PHE A 300 -11.28 -11.98 8.31
C PHE A 300 -12.01 -11.91 9.65
N PRO A 301 -13.04 -11.07 9.78
CA PRO A 301 -13.86 -11.07 10.99
C PRO A 301 -14.50 -12.43 11.24
N LYS A 302 -14.63 -12.84 12.51
CA LYS A 302 -15.33 -14.08 12.87
C LYS A 302 -16.80 -14.01 12.47
N LEU A 303 -17.28 -15.06 11.84
CA LEU A 303 -18.68 -15.24 11.44
C LEU A 303 -19.26 -16.49 12.11
N ASP A 304 -20.57 -16.47 12.40
CA ASP A 304 -21.25 -17.62 13.00
C ASP A 304 -21.62 -18.71 11.97
N ASP A 305 -21.45 -18.42 10.67
CA ASP A 305 -21.78 -19.31 9.57
C ASP A 305 -20.54 -20.13 9.16
N PRO A 306 -20.54 -21.47 9.36
CA PRO A 306 -19.38 -22.31 9.05
C PRO A 306 -19.06 -22.37 7.55
N ASP A 307 -20.03 -22.19 6.65
CA ASP A 307 -19.78 -22.18 5.21
C ASP A 307 -19.06 -20.90 4.80
N LYS A 308 -19.41 -19.76 5.43
CA LYS A 308 -18.72 -18.50 5.26
C LYS A 308 -17.30 -18.54 5.85
N GLU A 309 -17.10 -19.13 7.03
CA GLU A 309 -15.77 -19.33 7.59
C GLU A 309 -14.89 -20.17 6.65
N ALA A 310 -15.44 -21.25 6.10
CA ALA A 310 -14.72 -22.06 5.12
C ALA A 310 -14.37 -21.26 3.85
N ALA A 311 -15.28 -20.40 3.36
CA ALA A 311 -15.02 -19.50 2.24
C ALA A 311 -13.94 -18.43 2.57
N GLN A 312 -13.94 -17.88 3.79
CA GLN A 312 -12.90 -16.99 4.29
C GLN A 312 -11.51 -17.64 4.22
N LYS A 313 -11.39 -18.89 4.69
CA LYS A 313 -10.14 -19.66 4.65
C LYS A 313 -9.66 -19.95 3.22
N ARG A 314 -10.60 -20.25 2.31
CA ARG A 314 -10.27 -20.41 0.88
C ARG A 314 -9.78 -19.10 0.25
N LEU A 315 -10.45 -17.98 0.55
CA LEU A 315 -10.01 -16.66 0.09
C LEU A 315 -8.61 -16.33 0.63
N ALA A 316 -8.37 -16.55 1.93
CA ALA A 316 -7.05 -16.31 2.53
C ALA A 316 -5.94 -17.10 1.83
N ALA A 317 -6.15 -18.40 1.56
CA ALA A 317 -5.18 -19.21 0.81
C ALA A 317 -4.98 -18.72 -0.62
N LEU A 318 -6.07 -18.31 -1.29
CA LEU A 318 -6.05 -17.81 -2.67
C LEU A 318 -5.24 -16.52 -2.79
N LEU A 319 -5.40 -15.59 -1.85
CA LEU A 319 -4.70 -14.29 -1.86
C LEU A 319 -3.17 -14.44 -1.86
N VAL A 320 -2.66 -15.50 -1.23
CA VAL A 320 -1.21 -15.79 -1.17
C VAL A 320 -0.76 -16.72 -2.31
N SER A 321 -1.68 -17.22 -3.16
CA SER A 321 -1.33 -18.12 -4.26
C SER A 321 -0.48 -17.43 -5.33
N PRO A 322 0.41 -18.18 -6.04
CA PRO A 322 1.29 -17.60 -7.06
C PRO A 322 0.53 -16.84 -8.16
N GLU A 323 -0.55 -17.42 -8.65
CA GLU A 323 -1.33 -16.89 -9.76
C GLU A 323 -1.98 -15.56 -9.39
N VAL A 324 -2.57 -15.48 -8.20
CA VAL A 324 -3.22 -14.27 -7.69
C VAL A 324 -2.18 -13.18 -7.39
N GLN A 325 -1.06 -13.55 -6.81
CA GLN A 325 0.03 -12.61 -6.54
C GLN A 325 0.57 -11.96 -7.82
N VAL A 326 0.70 -12.71 -8.91
CA VAL A 326 1.09 -12.17 -10.21
C VAL A 326 -0.02 -11.28 -10.79
N ALA A 327 -1.25 -11.79 -10.89
CA ALA A 327 -2.34 -11.10 -11.54
C ALA A 327 -2.67 -9.76 -10.87
N PHE A 328 -2.76 -9.77 -9.54
CA PHE A 328 -3.06 -8.58 -8.75
C PHE A 328 -1.93 -7.54 -8.83
N ASN A 329 -0.70 -7.94 -8.54
CA ASN A 329 0.41 -6.99 -8.41
C ASN A 329 0.82 -6.38 -9.75
N LEU A 330 0.72 -7.10 -10.88
CA LEU A 330 0.92 -6.53 -12.21
C LEU A 330 -0.10 -5.43 -12.55
N LYS A 331 -1.33 -5.47 -12.01
CA LYS A 331 -2.35 -4.44 -12.19
C LYS A 331 -2.20 -3.30 -11.19
N LYS A 332 -1.95 -3.64 -9.92
CA LYS A 332 -1.80 -2.68 -8.81
C LYS A 332 -0.55 -1.81 -8.95
N GLY A 333 0.53 -2.38 -9.52
CA GLY A 333 1.84 -1.73 -9.59
C GLY A 333 2.72 -1.99 -8.38
N SER A 334 2.21 -2.66 -7.37
CA SER A 334 2.93 -3.08 -6.15
C SER A 334 3.79 -4.33 -6.39
N LEU A 335 4.60 -4.71 -5.41
CA LEU A 335 5.42 -5.92 -5.50
C LEU A 335 4.68 -7.10 -4.85
N PRO A 336 4.78 -8.32 -5.41
CA PRO A 336 4.24 -9.50 -4.77
C PRO A 336 5.00 -9.84 -3.49
N ILE A 337 4.29 -10.50 -2.57
CA ILE A 337 4.86 -11.00 -1.32
C ILE A 337 5.64 -12.31 -1.47
N ARG A 338 5.83 -12.77 -2.70
CA ARG A 338 6.47 -14.04 -3.04
C ARG A 338 7.61 -13.83 -4.03
N GLY A 339 8.75 -14.47 -3.79
CA GLY A 339 9.90 -14.45 -4.71
C GLY A 339 9.89 -15.56 -5.76
N ASP A 340 8.97 -16.52 -5.67
CA ASP A 340 8.88 -17.73 -6.50
C ASP A 340 7.83 -17.61 -7.64
N VAL A 341 7.51 -16.39 -8.05
CA VAL A 341 6.50 -16.09 -9.08
C VAL A 341 7.14 -15.54 -10.37
N ASP A 342 6.49 -15.79 -11.51
CA ASP A 342 6.94 -15.25 -12.80
C ASP A 342 6.45 -13.80 -13.01
N LEU A 343 7.40 -12.88 -12.95
CA LEU A 343 7.20 -11.44 -13.17
C LEU A 343 7.84 -10.95 -14.49
N SER A 344 8.00 -11.83 -15.47
CA SER A 344 8.55 -11.47 -16.79
C SER A 344 7.75 -10.34 -17.46
N ALA A 345 6.44 -10.27 -17.22
CA ALA A 345 5.54 -9.20 -17.68
C ALA A 345 5.63 -7.89 -16.90
N ALA A 346 6.44 -7.82 -15.82
CA ALA A 346 6.63 -6.59 -15.06
C ALA A 346 7.23 -5.48 -15.95
N ASN A 347 6.72 -4.26 -15.77
CA ASN A 347 7.28 -3.09 -16.44
C ASN A 347 8.59 -2.62 -15.78
N ASP A 348 9.21 -1.60 -16.35
CA ASP A 348 10.52 -1.12 -15.88
C ASP A 348 10.49 -0.58 -14.45
N CYS A 349 9.39 0.03 -14.01
CA CYS A 349 9.25 0.56 -12.64
C CYS A 349 9.15 -0.58 -11.62
N MET A 350 8.31 -1.57 -11.88
CA MET A 350 8.22 -2.76 -11.03
C MET A 350 9.56 -3.51 -10.97
N LYS A 351 10.27 -3.64 -12.11
CA LYS A 351 11.61 -4.27 -12.16
C LYS A 351 12.63 -3.53 -11.29
N LYS A 352 12.56 -2.19 -11.21
CA LYS A 352 13.41 -1.42 -10.27
C LYS A 352 13.12 -1.81 -8.82
N GLY A 353 11.85 -1.82 -8.42
CA GLY A 353 11.44 -2.24 -7.07
C GLY A 353 11.87 -3.66 -6.74
N LEU A 354 11.67 -4.62 -7.64
CA LEU A 354 12.10 -6.01 -7.47
C LEU A 354 13.63 -6.14 -7.30
N LYS A 355 14.39 -5.34 -8.05
CA LYS A 355 15.86 -5.32 -7.93
C LYS A 355 16.30 -4.80 -6.57
N ILE A 356 15.67 -3.74 -6.06
CA ILE A 356 15.98 -3.18 -4.74
C ILE A 356 15.61 -4.19 -3.65
N LEU A 357 14.43 -4.79 -3.74
CA LEU A 357 13.96 -5.83 -2.81
C LEU A 357 14.92 -7.01 -2.75
N ALA A 358 15.34 -7.52 -3.91
CA ALA A 358 16.33 -8.62 -4.01
C ALA A 358 17.71 -8.22 -3.48
N GLY A 359 18.07 -6.94 -3.57
CA GLY A 359 19.31 -6.39 -3.01
C GLY A 359 19.31 -6.23 -1.50
N GLY A 360 18.15 -6.40 -0.83
CA GLY A 360 18.01 -6.29 0.61
C GLY A 360 18.02 -4.85 1.14
N ASN A 361 17.92 -3.85 0.27
CA ASN A 361 17.79 -2.46 0.70
C ASN A 361 16.34 -2.14 1.06
N ILE A 362 15.90 -2.72 2.17
CA ILE A 362 14.53 -2.68 2.66
C ILE A 362 14.46 -2.07 4.07
N VAL A 363 13.34 -1.44 4.36
CA VAL A 363 13.01 -0.90 5.69
C VAL A 363 11.62 -1.36 6.11
N PRO A 364 11.38 -1.55 7.41
CA PRO A 364 10.04 -1.85 7.90
C PRO A 364 9.09 -0.67 7.61
N SER A 365 7.79 -0.96 7.57
CA SER A 365 6.77 0.09 7.49
C SER A 365 6.91 1.08 8.64
N GLY A 366 6.67 2.37 8.37
CA GLY A 366 6.65 3.41 9.39
C GLY A 366 5.65 3.12 10.52
N ASP A 367 4.55 2.45 10.19
CA ASP A 367 3.50 2.05 11.13
C ASP A 367 3.97 1.07 12.21
N MET A 368 5.15 0.46 12.04
CA MET A 368 5.73 -0.48 13.01
C MET A 368 6.72 0.17 13.98
N ASN A 369 7.12 1.44 13.76
CA ASN A 369 8.25 2.03 14.48
C ASN A 369 7.85 2.92 15.66
N TRP A 370 6.65 3.46 15.64
CA TRP A 370 6.16 4.39 16.67
C TRP A 370 4.75 3.97 17.11
N ASN A 371 4.39 4.30 18.36
CA ASN A 371 3.03 4.05 18.82
C ASN A 371 2.00 4.92 18.05
N PRO A 372 0.73 4.52 18.01
CA PRO A 372 -0.31 5.21 17.22
C PRO A 372 -0.49 6.69 17.57
N ASP A 373 -0.31 7.08 18.84
CA ASP A 373 -0.47 8.47 19.31
C ASP A 373 0.63 9.36 18.74
N VAL A 374 1.89 8.90 18.76
CA VAL A 374 3.02 9.62 18.16
C VAL A 374 2.86 9.74 16.64
N GLN A 375 2.45 8.66 15.99
CA GLN A 375 2.19 8.69 14.56
C GLN A 375 1.11 9.71 14.20
N LYS A 376 0.01 9.72 14.95
CA LYS A 376 -1.09 10.68 14.72
C LYS A 376 -0.64 12.12 14.91
N GLN A 377 0.10 12.41 16.00
CA GLN A 377 0.62 13.75 16.24
C GLN A 377 1.62 14.20 15.16
N ALA A 378 2.49 13.29 14.69
CA ALA A 378 3.42 13.58 13.60
C ALA A 378 2.67 13.85 12.28
N GLU A 379 1.62 13.08 11.98
CA GLU A 379 0.75 13.31 10.80
C GLU A 379 0.07 14.68 10.89
N ASP A 380 -0.51 15.01 12.04
CA ASP A 380 -1.18 16.30 12.26
C ASP A 380 -0.22 17.48 12.11
N LEU A 381 1.01 17.35 12.60
CA LEU A 381 2.06 18.35 12.41
C LEU A 381 2.39 18.51 10.92
N MET A 382 2.49 17.42 10.15
CA MET A 382 2.74 17.52 8.70
C MET A 382 1.58 18.19 7.97
N VAL A 383 0.34 17.91 8.36
CA VAL A 383 -0.83 18.60 7.79
C VAL A 383 -0.79 20.11 8.10
N GLU A 384 -0.47 20.49 9.34
CA GLU A 384 -0.29 21.90 9.74
C GLU A 384 0.84 22.55 8.93
N PHE A 385 1.99 21.88 8.85
CA PHE A 385 3.16 22.36 8.11
C PHE A 385 2.84 22.60 6.63
N TRP A 386 2.16 21.67 5.98
CA TRP A 386 1.80 21.79 4.55
C TRP A 386 0.78 22.90 4.25
N LYS A 387 -0.10 23.21 5.23
CA LYS A 387 -1.18 24.20 5.09
C LYS A 387 -0.83 25.60 5.61
N SER A 388 0.37 25.78 6.14
CA SER A 388 0.81 27.04 6.73
C SER A 388 2.18 27.49 6.18
N ASP A 389 2.61 28.68 6.60
CA ASP A 389 3.96 29.19 6.33
C ASP A 389 4.96 28.82 7.44
N MET A 390 4.68 27.75 8.20
CA MET A 390 5.57 27.30 9.27
C MET A 390 7.01 27.12 8.75
N PRO A 391 8.00 27.73 9.40
CA PRO A 391 9.41 27.53 9.05
C PRO A 391 9.87 26.08 9.24
N ALA A 392 10.82 25.64 8.43
CA ALA A 392 11.33 24.27 8.45
C ALA A 392 11.98 23.90 9.81
N ASP A 393 12.71 24.83 10.42
CA ASP A 393 13.34 24.66 11.73
C ASP A 393 12.32 24.57 12.87
N GLU A 394 11.23 25.34 12.82
CA GLU A 394 10.12 25.23 13.76
C GLU A 394 9.43 23.86 13.65
N ALA A 395 9.14 23.41 12.41
CA ALA A 395 8.54 22.12 12.17
C ALA A 395 9.43 20.98 12.66
N GLN A 396 10.74 21.03 12.42
CA GLN A 396 11.70 20.05 12.95
C GLN A 396 11.67 20.02 14.49
N ALA A 397 11.71 21.18 15.15
CA ALA A 397 11.70 21.26 16.60
C ALA A 397 10.40 20.63 17.18
N LYS A 398 9.24 20.97 16.64
CA LYS A 398 7.96 20.38 17.04
C LYS A 398 7.92 18.86 16.83
N TRP A 399 8.43 18.39 15.68
CA TRP A 399 8.48 16.97 15.37
C TRP A 399 9.36 16.19 16.34
N VAL A 400 10.53 16.73 16.71
CA VAL A 400 11.42 16.12 17.71
C VAL A 400 10.73 16.01 19.07
N GLU A 401 9.99 17.04 19.51
CA GLU A 401 9.23 16.97 20.76
C GLU A 401 8.10 15.91 20.73
N ILE A 402 7.43 15.77 19.59
CA ILE A 402 6.44 14.70 19.39
C ILE A 402 7.12 13.32 19.52
N LEU A 403 8.25 13.10 18.86
CA LEU A 403 8.97 11.84 18.95
C LEU A 403 9.43 11.53 20.39
N LYS A 404 9.94 12.53 21.13
CA LYS A 404 10.32 12.40 22.55
C LYS A 404 9.16 11.98 23.44
N SER A 405 7.94 12.38 23.12
CA SER A 405 6.76 12.01 23.92
C SER A 405 6.43 10.52 23.83
N GLY A 406 7.00 9.80 22.88
CA GLY A 406 6.81 8.37 22.66
C GLY A 406 7.93 7.47 23.19
N LEU A 407 8.91 8.07 23.91
CA LEU A 407 10.01 7.35 24.58
C LEU A 407 9.63 7.02 26.02
#